data_8db7a910017c89c2a9bd96a403594be1
#
_entry.id   8db7a910017c89c2a9bd96a403594be1
#
_cell.length_a   1.000
_cell.length_b   1.000
_cell.length_c   1.000
_cell.angle_alpha   90.00
_cell.angle_beta   90.00
_cell.angle_gamma   90.00
#
_symmetry.space_group_name_H-M   'P 1'
#
loop_
_entity.id
_entity.type
_entity.pdbx_description
1 polymer ?
#
loop_
_entity_poly.entity_id
_entity_poly.type
_entity_poly.pdbx_seq_one_letter_code
_entity_poly.pdbx_strand_id
1 'polypeptide(L)'
;MVDFPTTARVVIIGGGVVGTSALYHLCKFGWKDSILLEKNELTAGSTWHAAGNCPSFSTSWAIMNMQRYSLELYRGLAEEVDYPMNYHVTGSLRLAHSRNRMKEFERCRSMGKYQGMDLDIMQVSDMKDIYPFLETHDLAGGLYDPDDGDIDPAQLTQALAKGARNMGGKIFRFTPAIGISREGDEWVVHTEKGNIRCEKVVNAAGYYAQRVGEWFKPFGGRTVPMVTMSHQ
;
A
#
# COMPACT_ATOMS: atom_id res chain seq x y z
N MET A 1 17.11 12.67 -24.36
CA MET A 1 16.06 11.64 -24.21
C MET A 1 16.70 10.51 -23.44
N VAL A 2 16.06 10.02 -22.37
CA VAL A 2 16.55 8.80 -21.69
C VAL A 2 16.23 7.63 -22.60
N ASP A 3 17.23 6.89 -23.03
CA ASP A 3 17.02 5.70 -23.85
C ASP A 3 16.14 4.71 -23.08
N PHE A 4 15.16 4.13 -23.81
CA PHE A 4 14.28 3.14 -23.20
C PHE A 4 15.10 1.88 -22.90
N PRO A 5 15.04 1.34 -21.67
CA PRO A 5 15.90 0.24 -21.28
C PRO A 5 15.50 -1.05 -21.97
N THR A 6 16.49 -1.84 -22.37
CA THR A 6 16.30 -3.18 -22.95
C THR A 6 16.47 -4.29 -21.93
N THR A 7 17.04 -3.97 -20.75
CA THR A 7 17.27 -4.92 -19.65
C THR A 7 16.98 -4.30 -18.31
N ALA A 8 16.60 -5.13 -17.34
CA ALA A 8 16.46 -4.78 -15.93
C ALA A 8 16.62 -6.04 -15.06
N ARG A 9 16.89 -5.87 -13.80
CA ARG A 9 16.82 -6.99 -12.86
C ARG A 9 15.38 -7.31 -12.47
N VAL A 10 14.58 -6.26 -12.21
CA VAL A 10 13.17 -6.39 -11.87
C VAL A 10 12.34 -5.42 -12.70
N VAL A 11 11.24 -5.91 -13.27
CA VAL A 11 10.20 -5.06 -13.87
C VAL A 11 8.94 -5.15 -13.02
N ILE A 12 8.46 -4.00 -12.55
CA ILE A 12 7.22 -3.86 -11.79
C ILE A 12 6.14 -3.31 -12.71
N ILE A 13 5.00 -3.98 -12.78
CA ILE A 13 3.84 -3.58 -13.60
C ILE A 13 2.79 -2.95 -12.71
N GLY A 14 2.60 -1.63 -12.83
CA GLY A 14 1.62 -0.83 -12.10
C GLY A 14 2.25 0.24 -11.21
N GLY A 15 1.81 1.49 -11.38
CA GLY A 15 2.30 2.70 -10.71
C GLY A 15 1.39 3.21 -9.58
N GLY A 16 0.60 2.33 -8.95
CA GLY A 16 -0.10 2.61 -7.71
C GLY A 16 0.83 2.52 -6.49
N VAL A 17 0.27 2.74 -5.29
CA VAL A 17 1.02 2.72 -4.02
C VAL A 17 1.79 1.41 -3.82
N VAL A 18 1.22 0.27 -4.22
CA VAL A 18 1.89 -1.05 -4.08
C VAL A 18 3.12 -1.14 -4.98
N GLY A 19 3.01 -0.74 -6.25
CA GLY A 19 4.14 -0.81 -7.20
C GLY A 19 5.26 0.17 -6.85
N THR A 20 4.92 1.41 -6.48
CA THR A 20 5.92 2.40 -6.07
C THR A 20 6.59 2.03 -4.75
N SER A 21 5.83 1.45 -3.79
CA SER A 21 6.39 0.91 -2.56
C SER A 21 7.35 -0.25 -2.84
N ALA A 22 6.97 -1.18 -3.73
CA ALA A 22 7.84 -2.28 -4.12
C ALA A 22 9.15 -1.75 -4.75
N LEU A 23 9.06 -0.78 -5.66
CA LEU A 23 10.26 -0.18 -6.26
C LEU A 23 11.14 0.51 -5.22
N TYR A 24 10.53 1.32 -4.33
CA TYR A 24 11.25 2.01 -3.26
C TYR A 24 12.03 1.02 -2.38
N HIS A 25 11.36 -0.05 -1.91
CA HIS A 25 11.99 -1.03 -1.04
C HIS A 25 13.06 -1.86 -1.75
N LEU A 26 12.83 -2.25 -3.02
CA LEU A 26 13.86 -2.91 -3.81
C LEU A 26 15.10 -2.05 -3.93
N CYS A 27 14.95 -0.76 -4.25
CA CYS A 27 16.07 0.17 -4.32
C CYS A 27 16.75 0.34 -2.96
N LYS A 28 15.98 0.45 -1.87
CA LYS A 28 16.50 0.54 -0.48
C LYS A 28 17.31 -0.70 -0.10
N PHE A 29 16.94 -1.87 -0.60
CA PHE A 29 17.69 -3.12 -0.43
C PHE A 29 18.83 -3.31 -1.45
N GLY A 30 19.15 -2.29 -2.25
CA GLY A 30 20.27 -2.32 -3.19
C GLY A 30 19.95 -2.87 -4.58
N TRP A 31 18.68 -3.18 -4.89
CA TRP A 31 18.26 -3.64 -6.21
C TRP A 31 17.98 -2.45 -7.14
N LYS A 32 19.03 -1.65 -7.42
CA LYS A 32 18.93 -0.37 -8.14
C LYS A 32 18.55 -0.53 -9.61
N ASP A 33 18.81 -1.70 -10.22
CA ASP A 33 18.40 -2.01 -11.59
C ASP A 33 16.95 -2.55 -11.62
N SER A 34 16.05 -1.74 -11.09
CA SER A 34 14.62 -2.02 -11.03
C SER A 34 13.84 -0.95 -11.79
N ILE A 35 12.83 -1.40 -12.55
CA ILE A 35 12.01 -0.57 -13.43
C ILE A 35 10.54 -0.73 -13.06
N LEU A 36 9.82 0.38 -13.00
CA LEU A 36 8.37 0.39 -12.89
C LEU A 36 7.76 0.92 -14.19
N LEU A 37 6.79 0.17 -14.72
CA LEU A 37 5.99 0.54 -15.87
C LEU A 37 4.57 0.90 -15.41
N GLU A 38 4.10 2.08 -15.81
CA GLU A 38 2.73 2.53 -15.57
C GLU A 38 2.11 2.97 -16.91
N LYS A 39 0.90 2.50 -17.18
CA LYS A 39 0.17 2.79 -18.42
C LYS A 39 -0.33 4.22 -18.51
N ASN A 40 -0.60 4.84 -17.37
CA ASN A 40 -1.10 6.20 -17.24
C ASN A 40 -0.16 7.05 -16.35
N GLU A 41 -0.73 7.99 -15.59
CA GLU A 41 -0.04 8.65 -14.49
C GLU A 41 0.05 7.73 -13.27
N LEU A 42 1.05 7.98 -12.42
CA LEU A 42 1.10 7.33 -11.11
C LEU A 42 -0.21 7.64 -10.36
N THR A 43 -0.67 6.69 -9.56
CA THR A 43 -1.91 6.77 -8.77
C THR A 43 -3.22 6.64 -9.54
N ALA A 44 -3.23 6.67 -10.86
CA ALA A 44 -4.45 6.72 -11.69
C ALA A 44 -5.44 5.56 -11.51
N GLY A 45 -5.02 4.47 -10.84
CA GLY A 45 -5.90 3.34 -10.48
C GLY A 45 -6.65 3.58 -9.16
N SER A 46 -6.79 2.54 -8.35
CA SER A 46 -7.51 2.60 -7.06
C SER A 46 -6.82 3.49 -6.00
N THR A 47 -5.55 3.81 -6.16
CA THR A 47 -4.78 4.53 -5.14
C THR A 47 -5.37 5.90 -4.80
N TRP A 48 -5.71 6.72 -5.78
CA TRP A 48 -6.22 8.07 -5.53
C TRP A 48 -7.67 8.09 -4.99
N HIS A 49 -8.39 6.95 -5.09
CA HIS A 49 -9.74 6.80 -4.53
C HIS A 49 -9.73 6.31 -3.06
N ALA A 50 -8.57 5.92 -2.53
CA ALA A 50 -8.49 5.38 -1.19
C ALA A 50 -8.73 6.47 -0.15
N ALA A 51 -9.43 6.12 0.94
CA ALA A 51 -9.70 7.04 2.05
C ALA A 51 -8.44 7.46 2.83
N GLY A 52 -7.36 6.72 2.70
CA GLY A 52 -6.09 7.04 3.34
C GLY A 52 -5.98 6.63 4.81
N ASN A 53 -6.90 5.85 5.34
CA ASN A 53 -6.83 5.38 6.72
C ASN A 53 -5.58 4.54 6.97
N CYS A 54 -4.86 4.86 8.03
CA CYS A 54 -3.61 4.22 8.45
C CYS A 54 -3.78 3.56 9.83
N PRO A 55 -4.38 2.36 9.91
CA PRO A 55 -4.56 1.67 11.19
C PRO A 55 -3.25 1.04 11.66
N SER A 56 -3.01 1.10 12.98
CA SER A 56 -1.87 0.47 13.65
C SER A 56 -2.19 -0.95 14.12
N PHE A 57 -3.42 -1.18 14.56
CA PHE A 57 -3.86 -2.42 15.19
C PHE A 57 -4.63 -3.35 14.25
N SER A 58 -4.24 -4.62 14.26
CA SER A 58 -4.97 -5.74 13.66
C SER A 58 -4.99 -6.95 14.62
N THR A 59 -6.04 -7.78 14.54
CA THR A 59 -6.08 -9.08 15.24
C THR A 59 -5.15 -10.13 14.62
N SER A 60 -4.64 -9.88 13.41
CA SER A 60 -3.60 -10.70 12.77
C SER A 60 -2.22 -10.13 13.10
N TRP A 61 -1.39 -10.93 13.74
CA TRP A 61 -0.01 -10.58 14.06
C TRP A 61 0.80 -10.12 12.85
N ALA A 62 0.73 -10.86 11.75
CA ALA A 62 1.47 -10.53 10.54
C ALA A 62 1.03 -9.20 9.92
N ILE A 63 -0.30 -8.97 9.86
CA ILE A 63 -0.86 -7.72 9.33
C ILE A 63 -0.48 -6.54 10.23
N MET A 64 -0.60 -6.70 11.55
CA MET A 64 -0.25 -5.64 12.52
C MET A 64 1.23 -5.23 12.40
N ASN A 65 2.15 -6.19 12.26
CA ASN A 65 3.56 -5.86 12.06
C ASN A 65 3.81 -5.10 10.75
N MET A 66 3.12 -5.46 9.66
CA MET A 66 3.19 -4.71 8.41
C MET A 66 2.62 -3.29 8.55
N GLN A 67 1.49 -3.14 9.24
CA GLN A 67 0.89 -1.84 9.51
C GLN A 67 1.85 -0.95 10.32
N ARG A 68 2.38 -1.44 11.42
CA ARG A 68 3.33 -0.69 12.26
C ARG A 68 4.58 -0.27 11.49
N TYR A 69 5.16 -1.17 10.71
CA TYR A 69 6.26 -0.82 9.82
C TYR A 69 5.88 0.30 8.84
N SER A 70 4.67 0.23 8.27
CA SER A 70 4.18 1.25 7.34
C SER A 70 4.04 2.60 8.02
N LEU A 71 3.46 2.65 9.22
CA LEU A 71 3.31 3.90 9.99
C LEU A 71 4.66 4.51 10.36
N GLU A 72 5.61 3.68 10.78
CA GLU A 72 6.97 4.14 11.08
C GLU A 72 7.63 4.73 9.83
N LEU A 73 7.51 4.07 8.69
CA LEU A 73 7.99 4.59 7.41
C LEU A 73 7.35 5.93 7.08
N TYR A 74 6.03 6.08 7.22
CA TYR A 74 5.31 7.30 6.84
C TYR A 74 5.71 8.50 7.69
N ARG A 75 6.01 8.30 8.97
CA ARG A 75 6.47 9.36 9.88
C ARG A 75 7.75 10.04 9.42
N GLY A 76 8.65 9.29 8.78
CA GLY A 76 9.96 9.82 8.33
C GLY A 76 10.09 10.04 6.82
N LEU A 77 9.15 9.51 6.02
CA LEU A 77 9.33 9.44 4.56
C LEU A 77 9.39 10.83 3.91
N ALA A 78 8.58 11.77 4.36
CA ALA A 78 8.55 13.14 3.80
C ALA A 78 9.91 13.80 3.88
N GLU A 79 10.58 13.70 5.03
CA GLU A 79 11.90 14.23 5.27
C GLU A 79 12.98 13.43 4.52
N GLU A 80 12.93 12.09 4.58
CA GLU A 80 13.88 11.19 3.91
C GLU A 80 14.00 11.48 2.41
N VAL A 81 12.86 11.77 1.76
CA VAL A 81 12.83 11.95 0.30
C VAL A 81 12.68 13.41 -0.13
N ASP A 82 12.61 14.36 0.82
CA ASP A 82 12.37 15.78 0.58
C ASP A 82 11.12 16.00 -0.30
N TYR A 83 9.98 15.43 0.13
CA TYR A 83 8.70 15.54 -0.57
C TYR A 83 7.57 15.81 0.42
N PRO A 84 6.80 16.90 0.24
CA PRO A 84 5.70 17.23 1.15
C PRO A 84 4.64 16.12 1.11
N MET A 85 4.24 15.65 2.28
CA MET A 85 3.27 14.58 2.41
C MET A 85 2.35 14.86 3.60
N ASN A 86 1.05 14.86 3.35
CA ASN A 86 0.03 14.99 4.39
C ASN A 86 -0.16 13.62 5.06
N TYR A 87 0.52 13.43 6.17
CA TYR A 87 0.32 12.32 7.09
C TYR A 87 0.04 12.87 8.49
N HIS A 88 -1.11 12.53 9.04
CA HIS A 88 -1.57 13.02 10.33
C HIS A 88 -1.83 11.85 11.27
N VAL A 89 -1.27 11.91 12.47
CA VAL A 89 -1.58 10.97 13.55
C VAL A 89 -2.72 11.58 14.36
N THR A 90 -3.95 11.20 14.02
CA THR A 90 -5.18 11.76 14.59
C THR A 90 -5.83 10.83 15.60
N GLY A 91 -5.33 9.61 15.72
CA GLY A 91 -6.01 8.53 16.40
C GLY A 91 -7.23 8.02 15.61
N SER A 92 -7.79 6.91 16.05
CA SER A 92 -9.05 6.39 15.54
C SER A 92 -9.95 5.86 16.66
N LEU A 93 -11.26 5.92 16.42
CA LEU A 93 -12.28 5.46 17.35
C LEU A 93 -13.12 4.36 16.69
N ARG A 94 -13.06 3.15 17.24
CA ARG A 94 -13.88 2.02 16.81
C ARG A 94 -15.11 1.92 17.70
N LEU A 95 -16.29 1.93 17.10
CA LEU A 95 -17.56 2.02 17.83
C LEU A 95 -18.12 0.64 18.18
N ALA A 96 -18.72 0.52 19.36
CA ALA A 96 -19.42 -0.67 19.81
C ALA A 96 -20.90 -0.36 20.07
N HIS A 97 -21.78 -1.04 19.35
CA HIS A 97 -23.24 -0.99 19.54
C HIS A 97 -23.75 -2.08 20.50
N SER A 98 -22.88 -2.88 21.10
CA SER A 98 -23.29 -3.95 22.00
C SER A 98 -22.22 -4.27 23.06
N ARG A 99 -22.71 -4.86 24.19
CA ARG A 99 -21.81 -5.38 25.24
C ARG A 99 -20.86 -6.48 24.71
N ASN A 100 -21.29 -7.27 23.73
CA ASN A 100 -20.42 -8.30 23.15
C ASN A 100 -19.26 -7.67 22.38
N ARG A 101 -19.53 -6.59 21.64
CA ARG A 101 -18.49 -5.83 20.95
C ARG A 101 -17.49 -5.18 21.92
N MET A 102 -17.98 -4.70 23.07
CA MET A 102 -17.11 -4.18 24.13
C MET A 102 -16.17 -5.25 24.70
N LYS A 103 -16.68 -6.48 24.95
CA LYS A 103 -15.82 -7.61 25.37
C LYS A 103 -14.75 -7.95 24.34
N GLU A 104 -15.09 -7.86 23.05
CA GLU A 104 -14.11 -8.02 21.97
C GLU A 104 -13.04 -6.92 22.04
N PHE A 105 -13.42 -5.67 22.27
CA PHE A 105 -12.49 -4.55 22.42
C PHE A 105 -11.55 -4.71 23.62
N GLU A 106 -12.04 -5.24 24.75
CA GLU A 106 -11.18 -5.59 25.88
C GLU A 106 -10.11 -6.63 25.51
N ARG A 107 -10.47 -7.63 24.68
CA ARG A 107 -9.51 -8.58 24.14
C ARG A 107 -8.52 -7.88 23.19
N CYS A 108 -8.98 -7.00 22.30
CA CYS A 108 -8.13 -6.22 21.41
C CYS A 108 -7.14 -5.37 22.21
N ARG A 109 -7.60 -4.68 23.25
CA ARG A 109 -6.73 -3.93 24.15
C ARG A 109 -5.66 -4.81 24.80
N SER A 110 -6.05 -5.99 25.28
CA SER A 110 -5.10 -6.94 25.87
C SER A 110 -4.06 -7.43 24.86
N MET A 111 -4.49 -7.68 23.62
CA MET A 111 -3.58 -8.05 22.52
C MET A 111 -2.65 -6.88 22.18
N GLY A 112 -3.19 -5.67 22.06
CA GLY A 112 -2.41 -4.45 21.80
C GLY A 112 -1.36 -4.21 22.87
N LYS A 113 -1.74 -4.31 24.15
CA LYS A 113 -0.82 -4.16 25.30
C LYS A 113 0.34 -5.17 25.24
N TYR A 114 0.07 -6.42 24.87
CA TYR A 114 1.12 -7.42 24.69
C TYR A 114 2.11 -7.02 23.60
N GLN A 115 1.68 -6.18 22.65
CA GLN A 115 2.48 -5.66 21.53
C GLN A 115 3.09 -4.28 21.81
N GLY A 116 2.92 -3.74 23.02
CA GLY A 116 3.38 -2.40 23.37
C GLY A 116 2.56 -1.27 22.73
N MET A 117 1.28 -1.55 22.42
CA MET A 117 0.34 -0.55 21.89
C MET A 117 -0.53 -0.01 23.02
N ASP A 118 -0.89 1.26 22.95
CA ASP A 118 -1.69 1.97 23.95
C ASP A 118 -3.14 2.11 23.46
N LEU A 119 -3.86 0.97 23.44
CA LEU A 119 -5.27 0.94 23.08
C LEU A 119 -6.16 1.17 24.30
N ASP A 120 -7.07 2.14 24.23
CA ASP A 120 -7.95 2.50 25.31
C ASP A 120 -9.42 2.10 25.07
N ILE A 121 -10.06 1.59 26.13
CA ILE A 121 -11.52 1.40 26.17
C ILE A 121 -12.17 2.72 26.60
N MET A 122 -13.00 3.26 25.74
CA MET A 122 -13.67 4.53 25.99
C MET A 122 -15.14 4.36 26.38
N GLN A 123 -15.53 5.15 27.38
CA GLN A 123 -16.94 5.35 27.69
C GLN A 123 -17.58 6.30 26.66
N VAL A 124 -18.89 6.18 26.49
CA VAL A 124 -19.63 7.00 25.52
C VAL A 124 -19.49 8.51 25.78
N SER A 125 -19.42 8.92 27.07
CA SER A 125 -19.20 10.32 27.46
C SER A 125 -17.90 10.88 26.87
N ASP A 126 -16.82 10.10 27.00
CA ASP A 126 -15.46 10.55 26.70
C ASP A 126 -15.20 10.59 25.19
N MET A 127 -15.97 9.80 24.44
CA MET A 127 -15.87 9.76 22.96
C MET A 127 -16.27 11.09 22.31
N LYS A 128 -17.21 11.85 22.94
CA LYS A 128 -17.61 13.18 22.46
C LYS A 128 -16.55 14.25 22.64
N ASP A 129 -15.65 14.08 23.60
CA ASP A 129 -14.52 14.99 23.79
C ASP A 129 -13.53 14.88 22.64
N ILE A 130 -13.37 13.66 22.06
CA ILE A 130 -12.54 13.42 20.90
C ILE A 130 -13.26 13.81 19.59
N TYR A 131 -14.53 13.44 19.47
CA TYR A 131 -15.32 13.72 18.27
C TYR A 131 -16.71 14.27 18.63
N PRO A 132 -16.84 15.60 18.73
CA PRO A 132 -18.08 16.26 19.21
C PRO A 132 -19.32 16.00 18.36
N PHE A 133 -19.12 15.69 17.06
CA PHE A 133 -20.23 15.40 16.13
C PHE A 133 -20.74 13.96 16.18
N LEU A 134 -20.14 13.12 17.07
CA LEU A 134 -20.53 11.72 17.15
C LEU A 134 -21.94 11.58 17.73
N GLU A 135 -22.82 10.88 17.02
CA GLU A 135 -24.10 10.44 17.55
C GLU A 135 -23.89 9.20 18.44
N THR A 136 -24.37 9.25 19.65
CA THR A 136 -23.98 8.28 20.71
C THR A 136 -25.12 7.52 21.33
N HIS A 137 -26.40 7.78 20.91
CA HIS A 137 -27.59 7.24 21.58
C HIS A 137 -27.69 5.71 21.57
N ASP A 138 -27.04 5.04 20.63
CA ASP A 138 -27.06 3.57 20.44
C ASP A 138 -25.69 2.92 20.68
N LEU A 139 -24.73 3.67 21.25
CA LEU A 139 -23.39 3.16 21.52
C LEU A 139 -23.26 2.61 22.94
N ALA A 140 -22.54 1.51 23.05
CA ALA A 140 -22.14 0.90 24.33
C ALA A 140 -20.74 1.36 24.81
N GLY A 141 -19.96 1.98 23.92
CA GLY A 141 -18.60 2.44 24.14
C GLY A 141 -17.74 2.34 22.89
N GLY A 142 -16.43 2.44 23.06
CA GLY A 142 -15.47 2.39 21.95
C GLY A 142 -14.10 1.84 22.32
N LEU A 143 -13.29 1.62 21.29
CA LEU A 143 -11.86 1.36 21.40
C LEU A 143 -11.14 2.49 20.67
N TYR A 144 -10.29 3.21 21.38
CA TYR A 144 -9.45 4.27 20.85
C TYR A 144 -8.03 3.76 20.58
N ASP A 145 -7.50 4.11 19.43
CA ASP A 145 -6.12 3.84 19.04
C ASP A 145 -5.44 5.18 18.73
N PRO A 146 -4.54 5.66 19.60
CA PRO A 146 -3.90 6.97 19.44
C PRO A 146 -2.87 7.02 18.32
N ASP A 147 -2.36 5.87 17.87
CA ASP A 147 -1.33 5.77 16.83
C ASP A 147 -1.89 5.70 15.41
N ASP A 148 -3.19 5.50 15.29
CA ASP A 148 -3.87 5.53 13.99
C ASP A 148 -3.85 6.94 13.38
N GLY A 149 -3.97 7.01 12.07
CA GLY A 149 -3.96 8.28 11.38
C GLY A 149 -4.54 8.20 9.97
N ASP A 150 -4.30 9.26 9.22
CA ASP A 150 -4.66 9.37 7.82
C ASP A 150 -3.48 9.88 6.98
N ILE A 151 -3.49 9.53 5.70
CA ILE A 151 -2.48 9.93 4.74
C ILE A 151 -3.13 10.26 3.40
N ASP A 152 -2.59 11.23 2.65
CA ASP A 152 -2.93 11.37 1.25
C ASP A 152 -2.28 10.25 0.42
N PRO A 153 -3.07 9.31 -0.14
CA PRO A 153 -2.52 8.15 -0.85
C PRO A 153 -1.74 8.53 -2.12
N ALA A 154 -2.11 9.64 -2.76
CA ALA A 154 -1.44 10.12 -3.95
C ALA A 154 -0.07 10.71 -3.59
N GLN A 155 -0.01 11.53 -2.54
CA GLN A 155 1.25 12.09 -2.05
C GLN A 155 2.20 11.00 -1.55
N LEU A 156 1.71 10.01 -0.81
CA LEU A 156 2.51 8.84 -0.40
C LEU A 156 3.12 8.14 -1.61
N THR A 157 2.32 7.90 -2.65
CA THR A 157 2.80 7.24 -3.87
C THR A 157 3.88 8.05 -4.57
N GLN A 158 3.73 9.37 -4.64
CA GLN A 158 4.73 10.27 -5.22
C GLN A 158 6.01 10.34 -4.38
N ALA A 159 5.89 10.36 -3.05
CA ALA A 159 7.02 10.33 -2.13
C ALA A 159 7.85 9.02 -2.31
N LEU A 160 7.18 7.87 -2.32
CA LEU A 160 7.83 6.58 -2.59
C LEU A 160 8.50 6.54 -3.97
N ALA A 161 7.82 7.08 -4.99
CA ALA A 161 8.37 7.18 -6.35
C ALA A 161 9.60 8.09 -6.41
N LYS A 162 9.58 9.23 -5.69
CA LYS A 162 10.74 10.14 -5.57
C LYS A 162 11.89 9.43 -4.87
N GLY A 163 11.63 8.79 -3.74
CA GLY A 163 12.65 8.03 -3.00
C GLY A 163 13.28 6.93 -3.86
N ALA A 164 12.48 6.17 -4.59
CA ALA A 164 12.99 5.16 -5.50
C ALA A 164 13.90 5.76 -6.59
N ARG A 165 13.52 6.89 -7.20
CA ARG A 165 14.33 7.60 -8.20
C ARG A 165 15.64 8.10 -7.61
N ASN A 166 15.63 8.67 -6.41
CA ASN A 166 16.83 9.14 -5.72
C ASN A 166 17.84 8.01 -5.51
N MET A 167 17.37 6.78 -5.36
CA MET A 167 18.20 5.58 -5.21
C MET A 167 18.54 4.88 -6.54
N GLY A 168 18.09 5.42 -7.69
CA GLY A 168 18.41 4.90 -9.03
C GLY A 168 17.32 4.05 -9.69
N GLY A 169 16.17 3.85 -9.04
CA GLY A 169 15.00 3.19 -9.65
C GLY A 169 14.42 4.00 -10.81
N LYS A 170 13.99 3.32 -11.86
CA LYS A 170 13.46 3.97 -13.07
C LYS A 170 11.94 3.79 -13.15
N ILE A 171 11.23 4.86 -13.47
CA ILE A 171 9.76 4.87 -13.60
C ILE A 171 9.40 5.40 -14.98
N PHE A 172 8.68 4.59 -15.74
CA PHE A 172 8.19 4.92 -17.07
C PHE A 172 6.65 5.00 -17.03
N ARG A 173 6.15 6.23 -17.04
CA ARG A 173 4.72 6.52 -17.20
C ARG A 173 4.33 6.45 -18.67
N PHE A 174 3.03 6.33 -18.96
CA PHE A 174 2.49 6.18 -20.32
C PHE A 174 3.22 5.09 -21.09
N THR A 175 3.48 3.98 -20.40
CA THR A 175 4.21 2.85 -20.92
C THR A 175 3.53 1.56 -20.47
N PRO A 176 2.41 1.19 -21.11
CA PRO A 176 1.71 -0.04 -20.77
C PRO A 176 2.58 -1.27 -21.07
N ALA A 177 2.67 -2.17 -20.09
CA ALA A 177 3.05 -3.54 -20.39
C ALA A 177 1.86 -4.19 -21.13
N ILE A 178 2.13 -4.85 -22.25
CA ILE A 178 1.10 -5.45 -23.13
C ILE A 178 1.18 -6.98 -23.17
N GLY A 179 2.19 -7.58 -22.60
CA GLY A 179 2.37 -9.01 -22.51
C GLY A 179 3.74 -9.38 -21.94
N ILE A 180 3.95 -10.67 -21.77
CA ILE A 180 5.25 -11.23 -21.40
C ILE A 180 5.57 -12.46 -22.26
N SER A 181 6.85 -12.74 -22.42
CA SER A 181 7.35 -14.02 -22.92
C SER A 181 8.53 -14.48 -22.05
N ARG A 182 9.07 -15.63 -22.35
CA ARG A 182 10.22 -16.19 -21.67
C ARG A 182 11.29 -16.56 -22.67
N GLU A 183 12.52 -16.13 -22.40
CA GLU A 183 13.70 -16.47 -23.19
C GLU A 183 14.74 -17.11 -22.27
N GLY A 184 14.86 -18.44 -22.33
CA GLY A 184 15.67 -19.20 -21.37
C GLY A 184 15.12 -19.03 -19.94
N ASP A 185 15.96 -18.54 -19.04
CA ASP A 185 15.59 -18.29 -17.64
C ASP A 185 15.12 -16.88 -17.36
N GLU A 186 15.10 -16.00 -18.35
CA GLU A 186 14.69 -14.61 -18.23
C GLU A 186 13.27 -14.37 -18.73
N TRP A 187 12.60 -13.39 -18.13
CA TRP A 187 11.34 -12.84 -18.60
C TRP A 187 11.60 -11.72 -19.61
N VAL A 188 10.72 -11.60 -20.57
CA VAL A 188 10.68 -10.45 -21.49
C VAL A 188 9.33 -9.76 -21.32
N VAL A 189 9.34 -8.53 -20.84
CA VAL A 189 8.14 -7.69 -20.73
C VAL A 189 8.01 -6.87 -22.01
N HIS A 190 6.87 -7.01 -22.69
CA HIS A 190 6.57 -6.32 -23.95
C HIS A 190 5.89 -4.98 -23.69
N THR A 191 6.33 -3.96 -24.40
CA THR A 191 5.71 -2.63 -24.42
C THR A 191 5.71 -2.09 -25.85
N GLU A 192 4.91 -1.06 -26.12
CA GLU A 192 4.92 -0.37 -27.41
C GLU A 192 6.26 0.37 -27.68
N LYS A 193 7.03 0.68 -26.62
CA LYS A 193 8.33 1.37 -26.72
C LYS A 193 9.52 0.42 -26.90
N GLY A 194 9.29 -0.88 -26.79
CA GLY A 194 10.32 -1.92 -26.88
C GLY A 194 10.15 -3.00 -25.81
N ASN A 195 11.02 -3.97 -25.82
CA ASN A 195 11.00 -5.11 -24.93
C ASN A 195 12.06 -4.95 -23.84
N ILE A 196 11.74 -5.39 -22.60
CA ILE A 196 12.65 -5.35 -21.47
C ILE A 196 12.87 -6.78 -20.98
N ARG A 197 14.10 -7.27 -21.06
CA ARG A 197 14.50 -8.56 -20.47
C ARG A 197 14.76 -8.37 -18.98
N CYS A 198 14.30 -9.30 -18.14
CA CYS A 198 14.48 -9.20 -16.70
C CYS A 198 14.48 -10.56 -15.98
N GLU A 199 15.11 -10.61 -14.82
CA GLU A 199 15.10 -11.80 -13.95
C GLU A 199 13.73 -12.02 -13.30
N LYS A 200 13.06 -10.94 -12.92
CA LYS A 200 11.82 -10.99 -12.13
C LYS A 200 10.80 -9.99 -12.65
N VAL A 201 9.53 -10.39 -12.58
CA VAL A 201 8.38 -9.52 -12.85
C VAL A 201 7.51 -9.45 -11.60
N VAL A 202 7.18 -8.24 -11.18
CA VAL A 202 6.24 -7.99 -10.07
C VAL A 202 4.93 -7.50 -10.65
N ASN A 203 3.85 -8.24 -10.40
CA ASN A 203 2.51 -7.84 -10.77
C ASN A 203 1.89 -6.98 -9.67
N ALA A 204 1.91 -5.67 -9.84
CA ALA A 204 1.31 -4.66 -8.98
C ALA A 204 0.18 -3.89 -9.70
N ALA A 205 -0.48 -4.53 -10.66
CA ALA A 205 -1.42 -3.92 -11.60
C ALA A 205 -2.81 -3.63 -11.01
N GLY A 206 -2.97 -3.67 -9.67
CA GLY A 206 -4.23 -3.36 -8.99
C GLY A 206 -5.38 -4.23 -9.52
N TYR A 207 -6.51 -3.63 -9.87
CA TYR A 207 -7.66 -4.37 -10.40
C TYR A 207 -7.43 -5.01 -11.79
N TYR A 208 -6.29 -4.72 -12.45
CA TYR A 208 -5.85 -5.46 -13.64
C TYR A 208 -4.93 -6.65 -13.33
N ALA A 209 -4.60 -6.91 -12.05
CA ALA A 209 -3.63 -7.93 -11.68
C ALA A 209 -4.03 -9.33 -12.15
N GLN A 210 -5.34 -9.63 -12.21
CA GLN A 210 -5.83 -10.89 -12.76
C GLN A 210 -5.44 -11.03 -14.25
N ARG A 211 -5.69 -9.99 -15.06
CA ARG A 211 -5.35 -9.99 -16.50
C ARG A 211 -3.85 -10.11 -16.73
N VAL A 212 -3.05 -9.41 -15.95
CA VAL A 212 -1.59 -9.55 -16.00
C VAL A 212 -1.17 -10.95 -15.55
N GLY A 213 -1.82 -11.53 -14.55
CA GLY A 213 -1.61 -12.91 -14.10
C GLY A 213 -1.85 -13.95 -15.20
N GLU A 214 -2.82 -13.71 -16.10
CA GLU A 214 -3.11 -14.59 -17.23
C GLU A 214 -1.90 -14.76 -18.17
N TRP A 215 -1.06 -13.74 -18.31
CA TRP A 215 0.13 -13.81 -19.17
C TRP A 215 1.16 -14.85 -18.69
N PHE A 216 1.13 -15.22 -17.40
CA PHE A 216 2.04 -16.19 -16.79
C PHE A 216 1.56 -17.63 -16.92
N LYS A 217 0.28 -17.87 -17.26
CA LYS A 217 -0.28 -19.22 -17.37
C LYS A 217 0.49 -20.16 -18.30
N PRO A 218 0.93 -19.74 -19.50
CA PRO A 218 1.69 -20.60 -20.40
C PRO A 218 3.02 -21.11 -19.79
N PHE A 219 3.51 -20.44 -18.74
CA PHE A 219 4.76 -20.73 -18.06
C PHE A 219 4.56 -21.37 -16.69
N GLY A 220 3.37 -21.92 -16.41
CA GLY A 220 3.03 -22.56 -15.14
C GLY A 220 2.62 -21.59 -14.04
N GLY A 221 2.40 -20.32 -14.33
CA GLY A 221 1.90 -19.33 -13.39
C GLY A 221 0.43 -19.59 -13.03
N ARG A 222 0.05 -19.17 -11.81
CA ARG A 222 -1.34 -19.28 -11.33
C ARG A 222 -2.11 -18.00 -11.65
N THR A 223 -3.42 -18.15 -11.88
CA THR A 223 -4.33 -17.00 -11.94
C THR A 223 -4.37 -16.29 -10.59
N VAL A 224 -4.33 -14.97 -10.61
CA VAL A 224 -4.56 -14.16 -9.42
C VAL A 224 -6.05 -14.26 -9.08
N PRO A 225 -6.45 -14.84 -7.94
CA PRO A 225 -7.85 -15.05 -7.58
C PRO A 225 -8.46 -13.75 -7.05
N MET A 226 -8.67 -12.79 -7.91
CA MET A 226 -9.19 -11.48 -7.58
C MET A 226 -10.40 -11.16 -8.44
N VAL A 227 -11.47 -10.69 -7.80
CA VAL A 227 -12.65 -10.16 -8.46
C VAL A 227 -12.76 -8.69 -8.12
N THR A 228 -12.88 -7.86 -9.15
CA THR A 228 -13.10 -6.43 -8.97
C THR A 228 -14.56 -6.20 -8.59
N MET A 229 -14.79 -5.54 -7.45
CA MET A 229 -16.13 -5.13 -7.02
C MET A 229 -16.20 -3.60 -6.99
N SER A 230 -17.34 -3.05 -7.44
CA SER A 230 -17.67 -1.66 -7.23
C SER A 230 -18.13 -1.46 -5.79
N HIS A 231 -17.53 -0.49 -5.11
CA HIS A 231 -18.03 -0.02 -3.81
C HIS A 231 -18.85 1.24 -4.04
N GLN A 232 -20.07 1.23 -3.49
CA GLN A 232 -20.94 2.42 -3.46
C GLN A 232 -20.89 3.06 -2.08
#